data_8cca7ea218856701731b6bb73bf69aab
#
_entry.id   8cca7ea218856701731b6bb73bf69aab
#
_cell.length_a   1.000
_cell.length_b   1.000
_cell.length_c   1.000
_cell.angle_alpha   90.00
_cell.angle_beta   90.00
_cell.angle_gamma   90.00
#
_symmetry.space_group_name_H-M   'P 1'
#
loop_
_entity.id
_entity.type
_entity.pdbx_description
1 polymer ?
#
loop_
_entity_poly.entity_id
_entity_poly.type
_entity_poly.pdbx_seq_one_letter_code
_entity_poly.pdbx_strand_id
1 'polypeptide(L)'
;DALPISVLMQFIFTSCATICPLMSATFSHGQNALKEVHNRYRMYSISIDPEYDTPDRLAAYAKRNSASENWTFLTGSRGDIGKVMRAFDVLYQSNNKMYHQPYTFLRAHSDAPWIRIDGFLSVGELVHEFRIALRSMGTA
;
A
#
# COMPACT_ATOMS: atom_id res chain seq x y z
N ASP A 1 -24.61 8.21 -6.13
CA ASP A 1 -24.08 7.40 -5.06
C ASP A 1 -22.72 6.87 -5.42
N ALA A 2 -21.74 7.05 -4.52
CA ALA A 2 -20.38 6.60 -4.77
C ALA A 2 -20.33 5.07 -4.72
N LEU A 3 -19.62 4.46 -5.66
CA LEU A 3 -19.35 3.04 -5.62
C LEU A 3 -18.43 2.73 -4.43
N PRO A 4 -18.57 1.56 -3.79
CA PRO A 4 -17.61 1.12 -2.79
C PRO A 4 -16.21 1.04 -3.39
N ILE A 5 -15.22 1.47 -2.64
CA ILE A 5 -13.84 1.52 -3.08
C ILE A 5 -12.99 0.63 -2.17
N SER A 6 -12.26 -0.29 -2.79
CA SER A 6 -11.28 -1.11 -2.10
C SER A 6 -10.00 -0.33 -1.89
N VAL A 7 -9.29 -0.61 -0.81
CA VAL A 7 -8.03 0.05 -0.49
C VAL A 7 -6.93 -1.00 -0.37
N LEU A 8 -5.84 -0.75 -1.07
CA LEU A 8 -4.60 -1.51 -0.97
C LEU A 8 -3.55 -0.61 -0.34
N MET A 9 -2.84 -1.10 0.67
CA MET A 9 -1.91 -0.27 1.41
C MET A 9 -0.65 -1.04 1.76
N GLN A 10 0.47 -0.33 1.78
CA GLN A 10 1.76 -0.85 2.24
C GLN A 10 2.51 0.24 2.98
N PHE A 11 3.45 -0.18 3.82
CA PHE A 11 4.41 0.72 4.48
C PHE A 11 5.74 0.63 3.75
N ILE A 12 6.36 1.77 3.50
CA ILE A 12 7.61 1.85 2.73
C ILE A 12 8.60 2.82 3.38
N PHE A 13 9.84 2.78 2.92
CA PHE A 13 10.77 3.90 3.03
C PHE A 13 11.64 3.93 1.77
N THR A 14 11.85 5.13 1.23
CA THR A 14 12.44 5.25 -0.12
C THR A 14 13.91 4.85 -0.18
N SER A 15 14.60 4.86 0.96
CA SER A 15 16.00 4.41 1.03
C SER A 15 16.14 2.89 1.16
N CYS A 16 15.03 2.15 1.20
CA CYS A 16 15.06 0.70 1.24
C CYS A 16 15.58 0.14 -0.09
N ALA A 17 16.56 -0.76 0.01
CA ALA A 17 17.15 -1.39 -1.17
C ALA A 17 16.77 -2.87 -1.30
N THR A 18 15.93 -3.38 -0.42
CA THR A 18 15.61 -4.80 -0.35
C THR A 18 14.15 -5.09 -0.70
N ILE A 19 13.25 -5.02 0.28
CA ILE A 19 11.87 -5.47 0.07
C ILE A 19 10.98 -4.41 -0.57
N CYS A 20 11.19 -3.12 -0.28
CA CYS A 20 10.31 -2.07 -0.78
C CYS A 20 10.29 -1.96 -2.31
N PRO A 21 11.43 -2.09 -3.03
CA PRO A 21 11.39 -2.09 -4.48
C PRO A 21 10.54 -3.22 -5.06
N LEU A 22 10.59 -4.41 -4.44
CA LEU A 22 9.78 -5.55 -4.88
C LEU A 22 8.30 -5.31 -4.63
N MET A 23 7.95 -4.81 -3.45
CA MET A 23 6.57 -4.52 -3.09
C MET A 23 5.99 -3.39 -3.96
N SER A 24 6.77 -2.36 -4.22
CA SER A 24 6.35 -1.25 -5.06
C SER A 24 6.22 -1.67 -6.52
N ALA A 25 7.08 -2.58 -6.98
CA ALA A 25 6.95 -3.14 -8.32
C ALA A 25 5.64 -3.94 -8.47
N THR A 26 5.26 -4.71 -7.45
CA THR A 26 4.00 -5.42 -7.44
C THR A 26 2.81 -4.44 -7.54
N PHE A 27 2.84 -3.37 -6.80
CA PHE A 27 1.80 -2.32 -6.87
C PHE A 27 1.79 -1.66 -8.25
N SER A 28 2.95 -1.35 -8.79
CA SER A 28 3.09 -0.72 -10.10
C SER A 28 2.49 -1.59 -11.21
N HIS A 29 2.86 -2.85 -11.24
CA HIS A 29 2.32 -3.80 -12.23
C HIS A 29 0.85 -4.10 -11.97
N GLY A 30 0.45 -4.11 -10.71
CA GLY A 30 -0.96 -4.29 -10.32
C GLY A 30 -1.86 -3.21 -10.90
N GLN A 31 -1.41 -1.98 -10.95
CA GLN A 31 -2.16 -0.88 -11.58
C GLN A 31 -2.52 -1.20 -13.03
N ASN A 32 -1.56 -1.72 -13.77
CA ASN A 32 -1.78 -2.06 -15.18
C ASN A 32 -2.78 -3.20 -15.32
N ALA A 33 -2.68 -4.19 -14.43
CA ALA A 33 -3.59 -5.34 -14.45
C ALA A 33 -5.01 -4.95 -14.04
N LEU A 34 -5.17 -3.89 -13.26
CA LEU A 34 -6.46 -3.45 -12.73
C LEU A 34 -6.97 -2.17 -13.39
N LYS A 35 -6.40 -1.75 -14.49
CA LYS A 35 -6.75 -0.47 -15.13
C LYS A 35 -8.23 -0.39 -15.53
N GLU A 36 -8.85 -1.52 -15.85
CA GLU A 36 -10.26 -1.55 -16.25
C GLU A 36 -11.21 -1.24 -15.11
N VAL A 37 -10.75 -1.39 -13.86
CA VAL A 37 -11.53 -1.13 -12.67
C VAL A 37 -10.90 -0.01 -11.83
N HIS A 38 -10.19 0.91 -12.47
CA HIS A 38 -9.43 1.96 -11.78
C HIS A 38 -10.29 2.83 -10.85
N ASN A 39 -11.58 2.93 -11.10
CA ASN A 39 -12.50 3.70 -10.26
C ASN A 39 -13.00 2.91 -9.04
N ARG A 40 -12.57 1.66 -8.86
CA ARG A 40 -13.03 0.79 -7.80
C ARG A 40 -11.98 0.58 -6.71
N TYR A 41 -10.80 1.18 -6.83
CA TYR A 41 -9.74 0.98 -5.84
C TYR A 41 -8.88 2.22 -5.66
N ARG A 42 -8.19 2.25 -4.54
CA ARG A 42 -7.12 3.21 -4.24
C ARG A 42 -5.95 2.44 -3.63
N MET A 43 -4.75 2.89 -3.93
CA MET A 43 -3.52 2.36 -3.35
C MET A 43 -2.86 3.43 -2.51
N TYR A 44 -2.30 3.02 -1.39
CA TYR A 44 -1.57 3.93 -0.51
C TYR A 44 -0.25 3.30 -0.11
N SER A 45 0.82 4.10 -0.18
CA SER A 45 2.10 3.74 0.39
C SER A 45 2.45 4.78 1.43
N ILE A 46 2.63 4.34 2.67
CA ILE A 46 2.86 5.22 3.81
C ILE A 46 4.31 5.09 4.24
N SER A 47 5.02 6.22 4.27
CA SER A 47 6.42 6.23 4.69
C SER A 47 6.55 5.97 6.18
N ILE A 48 7.49 5.10 6.55
CA ILE A 48 7.86 4.87 7.95
C ILE A 48 9.09 5.67 8.37
N ASP A 49 9.62 6.49 7.47
CA ASP A 49 10.84 7.28 7.68
C ASP A 49 10.60 8.73 7.29
N PRO A 50 9.72 9.44 8.03
CA PRO A 50 9.28 10.77 7.60
C PRO A 50 10.40 11.81 7.56
N GLU A 51 11.49 11.65 8.32
CA GLU A 51 12.60 12.60 8.28
C GLU A 51 13.36 12.52 6.96
N TYR A 52 13.53 11.32 6.41
CA TYR A 52 14.22 11.14 5.12
C TYR A 52 13.25 11.32 3.95
N ASP A 53 12.05 10.75 4.07
CA ASP A 53 11.07 10.69 2.99
C ASP A 53 10.25 11.98 2.93
N THR A 54 10.88 13.04 2.46
CA THR A 54 10.20 14.31 2.21
C THR A 54 9.16 14.14 1.10
N PRO A 55 8.19 15.06 0.99
CA PRO A 55 7.25 15.03 -0.14
C PRO A 55 7.94 14.97 -1.50
N ASP A 56 9.06 15.68 -1.67
CA ASP A 56 9.81 15.65 -2.93
C ASP A 56 10.40 14.27 -3.22
N ARG A 57 10.94 13.61 -2.20
CA ARG A 57 11.49 12.25 -2.35
C ARG A 57 10.41 11.25 -2.65
N LEU A 58 9.27 11.38 -2.00
CA LEU A 58 8.12 10.52 -2.27
C LEU A 58 7.57 10.73 -3.67
N ALA A 59 7.53 11.97 -4.14
CA ALA A 59 7.10 12.26 -5.51
C ALA A 59 8.04 11.62 -6.54
N ALA A 60 9.36 11.71 -6.31
CA ALA A 60 10.34 11.07 -7.18
C ALA A 60 10.20 9.55 -7.17
N TYR A 61 9.95 8.97 -5.99
CA TYR A 61 9.73 7.53 -5.85
C TYR A 61 8.47 7.08 -6.58
N ALA A 62 7.38 7.84 -6.44
CA ALA A 62 6.13 7.57 -7.16
C ALA A 62 6.36 7.57 -8.66
N LYS A 63 7.11 8.55 -9.17
CA LYS A 63 7.41 8.66 -10.59
C LYS A 63 8.23 7.47 -11.08
N ARG A 64 9.23 7.03 -10.31
CA ARG A 64 10.05 5.87 -10.66
C ARG A 64 9.22 4.59 -10.76
N ASN A 65 8.15 4.51 -9.98
CA ASN A 65 7.25 3.36 -9.98
C ASN A 65 6.05 3.55 -10.90
N SER A 66 6.04 4.61 -11.70
CA SER A 66 4.96 4.91 -12.66
C SER A 66 3.59 4.94 -11.98
N ALA A 67 3.53 5.52 -10.79
CA ALA A 67 2.29 5.59 -10.01
C ALA A 67 1.23 6.40 -10.76
N SER A 68 0.04 5.83 -10.87
CA SER A 68 -1.12 6.51 -11.42
C SER A 68 -1.79 7.38 -10.36
N GLU A 69 -2.82 8.10 -10.74
CA GLU A 69 -3.59 8.91 -9.81
C GLU A 69 -4.27 8.10 -8.70
N ASN A 70 -4.40 6.79 -8.89
CA ASN A 70 -4.99 5.89 -7.90
C ASN A 70 -4.03 5.52 -6.76
N TRP A 71 -2.77 5.84 -6.91
CA TRP A 71 -1.74 5.44 -5.95
C TRP A 71 -1.16 6.68 -5.29
N THR A 72 -1.43 6.85 -4.01
CA THR A 72 -1.00 8.01 -3.24
C THR A 72 0.08 7.62 -2.24
N PHE A 73 1.11 8.47 -2.13
CA PHE A 73 2.20 8.28 -1.20
C PHE A 73 2.04 9.28 -0.06
N LEU A 74 2.05 8.78 1.17
CA LEU A 74 1.73 9.58 2.36
C LEU A 74 2.91 9.63 3.31
N THR A 75 3.05 10.76 3.97
CA THR A 75 3.99 10.94 5.07
C THR A 75 3.33 11.86 6.12
N GLY A 76 4.01 12.09 7.22
CA GLY A 76 3.51 12.94 8.28
C GLY A 76 4.55 13.10 9.37
N SER A 77 4.13 13.56 10.55
CA SER A 77 5.01 13.61 11.70
C SER A 77 5.36 12.19 12.16
N ARG A 78 6.51 12.07 12.83
CA ARG A 78 6.89 10.76 13.39
C ARG A 78 5.83 10.24 14.35
N GLY A 79 5.22 11.12 15.14
CA GLY A 79 4.15 10.73 16.05
C GLY A 79 2.93 10.19 15.33
N ASP A 80 2.52 10.83 14.25
CA ASP A 80 1.36 10.39 13.46
C ASP A 80 1.65 9.08 12.74
N ILE A 81 2.82 8.94 12.16
CA ILE A 81 3.22 7.68 11.51
C ILE A 81 3.24 6.55 12.55
N GLY A 82 3.76 6.80 13.74
CA GLY A 82 3.74 5.83 14.84
C GLY A 82 2.33 5.38 15.20
N LYS A 83 1.37 6.31 15.23
CA LYS A 83 -0.03 5.98 15.52
C LYS A 83 -0.62 5.08 14.45
N VAL A 84 -0.35 5.36 13.18
CA VAL A 84 -0.84 4.54 12.07
C VAL A 84 -0.23 3.15 12.14
N MET A 85 1.06 3.06 12.38
CA MET A 85 1.74 1.77 12.48
C MET A 85 1.18 0.92 13.62
N ARG A 86 0.90 1.53 14.77
CA ARG A 86 0.27 0.82 15.89
C ARG A 86 -1.14 0.38 15.57
N ALA A 87 -1.89 1.20 14.84
CA ALA A 87 -3.26 0.85 14.45
C ALA A 87 -3.30 -0.39 13.55
N PHE A 88 -2.26 -0.59 12.74
CA PHE A 88 -2.14 -1.75 11.87
C PHE A 88 -1.31 -2.88 12.48
N ASP A 89 -0.92 -2.74 13.74
CA ASP A 89 -0.10 -3.72 14.45
C ASP A 89 1.22 -4.00 13.74
N VAL A 90 1.80 -2.96 13.17
CA VAL A 90 3.08 -3.05 12.46
C VAL A 90 4.13 -2.45 13.39
N LEU A 91 4.78 -3.30 14.18
CA LEU A 91 5.83 -2.88 15.09
C LEU A 91 7.16 -3.38 14.55
N TYR A 92 8.04 -2.44 14.23
CA TYR A 92 9.41 -2.78 13.85
C TYR A 92 10.23 -2.82 15.13
N GLN A 93 10.77 -4.00 15.45
CA GLN A 93 11.38 -4.29 16.74
C GLN A 93 12.70 -3.60 17.01
N SER A 94 13.14 -2.74 16.14
CA SER A 94 14.35 -1.96 16.37
C SER A 94 14.23 -0.66 15.61
N ASN A 95 15.11 0.30 15.95
CA ASN A 95 15.23 1.52 15.16
C ASN A 95 15.81 1.24 13.77
N ASN A 96 16.07 -0.02 13.47
CA ASN A 96 16.63 -0.42 12.18
C ASN A 96 15.49 -0.75 11.21
N LYS A 97 15.14 0.22 10.39
CA LYS A 97 14.11 0.08 9.36
C LYS A 97 14.43 -0.98 8.31
N MET A 98 15.68 -1.46 8.26
CA MET A 98 16.08 -2.53 7.33
C MET A 98 15.43 -3.88 7.68
N TYR A 99 14.88 -4.02 8.87
CA TYR A 99 14.12 -5.21 9.26
C TYR A 99 12.62 -5.08 8.99
N HIS A 100 12.26 -4.16 8.11
CA HIS A 100 10.90 -3.96 7.66
C HIS A 100 10.31 -5.26 7.09
N GLN A 101 9.12 -5.63 7.57
CA GLN A 101 8.44 -6.85 7.12
C GLN A 101 7.58 -6.56 5.90
N PRO A 102 7.48 -7.51 4.96
CA PRO A 102 6.64 -7.32 3.77
C PRO A 102 5.19 -7.63 4.10
N TYR A 103 4.42 -6.60 4.40
CA TYR A 103 2.98 -6.71 4.63
C TYR A 103 2.23 -5.91 3.58
N THR A 104 1.15 -6.49 3.07
CA THR A 104 0.17 -5.78 2.25
C THR A 104 -1.16 -5.80 2.98
N PHE A 105 -1.82 -4.66 3.04
CA PHE A 105 -3.11 -4.53 3.71
C PHE A 105 -4.17 -4.27 2.65
N LEU A 106 -5.31 -4.97 2.79
CA LEU A 106 -6.42 -4.87 1.86
C LEU A 106 -7.71 -4.66 2.64
N ARG A 107 -8.49 -3.69 2.21
CA ARG A 107 -9.82 -3.45 2.75
C ARG A 107 -10.80 -3.41 1.58
N ALA A 108 -11.81 -4.27 1.64
CA ALA A 108 -12.76 -4.42 0.53
C ALA A 108 -13.63 -3.18 0.34
N HIS A 109 -14.08 -2.57 1.44
CA HIS A 109 -14.88 -1.34 1.42
C HIS A 109 -14.78 -0.67 2.80
N SER A 110 -15.37 0.52 2.95
CA SER A 110 -15.19 1.34 4.14
C SER A 110 -15.65 0.67 5.45
N ASP A 111 -16.58 -0.27 5.37
CA ASP A 111 -17.09 -0.96 6.56
C ASP A 111 -16.51 -2.35 6.74
N ALA A 112 -15.63 -2.79 5.84
CA ALA A 112 -15.01 -4.10 5.93
C ALA A 112 -13.79 -4.07 6.86
N PRO A 113 -13.44 -5.21 7.47
CA PRO A 113 -12.20 -5.29 8.23
C PRO A 113 -11.00 -5.24 7.30
N TRP A 114 -9.86 -4.78 7.84
CA TRP A 114 -8.60 -4.87 7.15
C TRP A 114 -8.09 -6.30 7.15
N ILE A 115 -7.54 -6.71 6.02
CA ILE A 115 -6.89 -8.01 5.86
C ILE A 115 -5.39 -7.75 5.69
N ARG A 116 -4.57 -8.40 6.51
CA ARG A 116 -3.12 -8.35 6.38
C ARG A 116 -2.65 -9.56 5.61
N ILE A 117 -1.88 -9.33 4.57
CA ILE A 117 -1.28 -10.40 3.78
C ILE A 117 0.21 -10.37 4.04
N ASP A 118 0.73 -11.44 4.64
CA ASP A 118 2.13 -11.56 5.00
C ASP A 118 2.94 -12.04 3.79
N GLY A 119 4.15 -11.52 3.66
CA GLY A 119 5.08 -11.95 2.64
C GLY A 119 4.95 -11.17 1.34
N PHE A 120 5.79 -11.55 0.38
CA PHE A 120 5.77 -10.92 -0.94
C PHE A 120 4.61 -11.45 -1.76
N LEU A 121 3.90 -10.55 -2.41
CA LEU A 121 2.84 -10.92 -3.34
C LEU A 121 3.35 -10.77 -4.77
N SER A 122 3.04 -11.76 -5.60
CA SER A 122 3.15 -11.60 -7.05
C SER A 122 1.99 -10.71 -7.53
N VAL A 123 2.12 -10.19 -8.74
CA VAL A 123 1.03 -9.39 -9.34
C VAL A 123 -0.23 -10.24 -9.45
N GLY A 124 -0.10 -11.51 -9.84
CA GLY A 124 -1.24 -12.41 -9.94
C GLY A 124 -1.95 -12.61 -8.61
N GLU A 125 -1.19 -12.79 -7.53
CA GLU A 125 -1.75 -12.95 -6.19
C GLU A 125 -2.46 -11.67 -5.73
N LEU A 126 -1.87 -10.51 -5.97
CA LEU A 126 -2.47 -9.24 -5.62
C LEU A 126 -3.81 -9.04 -6.34
N VAL A 127 -3.82 -9.30 -7.65
CA VAL A 127 -5.04 -9.18 -8.46
C VAL A 127 -6.10 -10.18 -7.98
N HIS A 128 -5.69 -11.39 -7.66
CA HIS A 128 -6.61 -12.43 -7.14
C HIS A 128 -7.28 -11.98 -5.85
N GLU A 129 -6.50 -11.49 -4.89
CA GLU A 129 -7.03 -11.00 -3.62
C GLU A 129 -7.97 -9.80 -3.81
N PHE A 130 -7.59 -8.89 -4.70
CA PHE A 130 -8.44 -7.75 -5.02
C PHE A 130 -9.77 -8.18 -5.63
N ARG A 131 -9.76 -9.14 -6.53
CA ARG A 131 -10.99 -9.63 -7.17
C ARG A 131 -11.91 -10.34 -6.17
N ILE A 132 -11.33 -11.05 -5.21
CA ILE A 132 -12.11 -11.62 -4.10
C ILE A 132 -12.78 -10.49 -3.31
N ALA A 133 -12.05 -9.42 -3.01
CA ALA A 133 -12.60 -8.28 -2.30
C ALA A 133 -13.74 -7.62 -3.08
N LEU A 134 -13.59 -7.45 -4.38
CA LEU A 134 -14.65 -6.88 -5.22
C LEU A 134 -15.91 -7.74 -5.17
N ARG A 135 -15.76 -9.06 -5.22
CA ARG A 135 -16.91 -9.97 -5.18
C ARG A 135 -17.62 -9.92 -3.83
N SER A 136 -16.85 -9.74 -2.75
CA SER A 136 -17.42 -9.67 -1.40
C SER A 136 -18.24 -8.41 -1.17
N MET A 137 -18.17 -7.43 -2.06
CA MET A 137 -18.96 -6.21 -1.96
C MET A 137 -20.40 -6.38 -2.44
N GLY A 138 -20.83 -7.60 -2.64
CA GLY A 138 -22.22 -7.86 -2.98
C GLY A 138 -22.63 -7.31 -4.34
N THR A 139 -21.71 -7.21 -5.26
CA THR A 139 -22.05 -6.90 -6.64
C THR A 139 -22.70 -8.15 -7.24
N ALA A 140 -23.82 -8.39 -6.70
CA ALA A 140 -24.63 -9.43 -7.29
C ALA A 140 -24.97 -8.99 -8.71
#